data_a5aa64bcc646dc8d3cd68fd88b08ddda
#
_entry.id   a5aa64bcc646dc8d3cd68fd88b08ddda
#
_cell.length_a   1.000
_cell.length_b   1.000
_cell.length_c   1.000
_cell.angle_alpha   90.00
_cell.angle_beta   90.00
_cell.angle_gamma   90.00
#
_symmetry.space_group_name_H-M   'P 1'
#
loop_
_entity.id
_entity.type
_entity.pdbx_description
1 polymer ?
#
loop_
_entity_poly.entity_id
_entity_poly.type
_entity_poly.pdbx_seq_one_letter_code
_entity_poly.pdbx_strand_id
1 'polypeptide(L)'
;MAISRAMKLFSRSFASLSSTPLRVCVVGSGPAGFYTAEKRHQGAEVDIVDRLPTPYGLVRSGVAPDHPETKIVTNQFSRVAQNERCSFFGNVSLGSSVSLSELREMYHVVVLAYGAESDRVLGIAGEDLAGIHSAREFVWWYNGHPDCKYLTPDLKGTDTAVILGQGNVALDVARILLRPTAELATTDIASHALAALEESSIRKVYLVGRRGPVQAACTTKELREVLGIKDLHINIKEVDLVKTPADEEELKNSRIQKRVYELLSKAAVSGPSHRSSDQRELHFVFFRKPDGFLDSDDRGGHVVGVRFEKTILKESVGSGKQVAVGTGQFEDLECRLVLKSIGYRSFPVDGLPFDAHKGIVPNVGGRVLINSSGDHTQLEGVYVCGWLKRGPTGIIATNLYCAEETITSIFEDLEKGVLASALSLPKPGKEGLLQLLDRRNVKVIPFSSWEKIDTEERRLGSLKNKPRDKLTTWEELLKVAIKV
;
A
#
# COMPACT_ATOMS: atom_id res chain seq x y z
N MET A 1 3.41 20.44 21.54
CA MET A 1 3.34 20.57 23.03
C MET A 1 1.93 20.84 23.56
N ALA A 2 1.07 21.60 22.91
CA ALA A 2 -0.32 21.86 23.38
C ALA A 2 -1.22 20.60 23.36
N ILE A 3 -1.12 19.78 22.32
CA ILE A 3 -1.92 18.54 22.16
C ILE A 3 -1.57 17.50 23.23
N SER A 4 -0.28 17.36 23.58
CA SER A 4 0.18 16.45 24.66
C SER A 4 -0.31 16.87 26.05
N ARG A 5 -0.54 18.18 26.27
CA ARG A 5 -1.05 18.70 27.55
C ARG A 5 -2.56 18.52 27.68
N ALA A 6 -3.30 18.69 26.58
CA ALA A 6 -4.73 18.39 26.51
C ALA A 6 -4.97 16.89 26.78
N MET A 7 -4.25 15.99 26.11
CA MET A 7 -4.35 14.53 26.34
C MET A 7 -4.09 14.13 27.80
N LYS A 8 -3.18 14.81 28.53
CA LYS A 8 -2.90 14.51 29.95
C LYS A 8 -3.96 15.04 30.91
N LEU A 9 -4.65 16.13 30.62
CA LEU A 9 -5.75 16.67 31.41
C LEU A 9 -7.01 15.80 31.26
N PHE A 10 -7.29 15.26 30.09
CA PHE A 10 -8.45 14.43 29.76
C PHE A 10 -8.43 13.05 30.43
N SER A 11 -7.24 12.48 30.68
CA SER A 11 -7.12 11.14 31.31
C SER A 11 -7.66 11.07 32.76
N ARG A 12 -7.84 12.20 33.43
CA ARG A 12 -8.26 12.24 34.84
C ARG A 12 -9.78 12.26 35.04
N SER A 13 -10.56 12.71 34.04
CA SER A 13 -12.02 12.85 34.20
C SER A 13 -12.82 11.56 33.93
N PHE A 14 -12.32 10.67 33.09
CA PHE A 14 -13.03 9.44 32.69
C PHE A 14 -12.84 8.24 33.63
N ALA A 15 -11.78 8.23 34.43
CA ALA A 15 -11.51 7.15 35.39
C ALA A 15 -12.60 6.99 36.48
N SER A 16 -13.53 7.93 36.57
CA SER A 16 -14.57 7.92 37.61
C SER A 16 -15.97 7.52 37.10
N LEU A 17 -16.20 7.32 35.79
CA LEU A 17 -17.54 7.20 35.22
C LEU A 17 -17.96 5.78 34.78
N SER A 18 -17.05 4.81 34.67
CA SER A 18 -17.40 3.43 34.30
C SER A 18 -16.42 2.41 34.90
N SER A 19 -16.94 1.39 35.56
CA SER A 19 -16.17 0.24 36.06
C SER A 19 -15.71 -0.71 34.96
N THR A 20 -16.19 -0.52 33.71
CA THR A 20 -15.87 -1.36 32.56
C THR A 20 -14.99 -0.58 31.57
N PRO A 21 -13.89 -1.19 31.05
CA PRO A 21 -13.02 -0.54 30.10
C PRO A 21 -13.71 -0.28 28.76
N LEU A 22 -13.32 0.80 28.08
CA LEU A 22 -13.71 1.04 26.68
C LEU A 22 -13.12 -0.06 25.80
N ARG A 23 -13.98 -0.83 25.13
CA ARG A 23 -13.57 -1.92 24.24
C ARG A 23 -13.57 -1.45 22.80
N VAL A 24 -12.41 -1.52 22.16
CA VAL A 24 -12.15 -1.04 20.80
C VAL A 24 -11.67 -2.19 19.92
N CYS A 25 -12.29 -2.38 18.77
CA CYS A 25 -11.78 -3.27 17.73
C CYS A 25 -11.13 -2.44 16.62
N VAL A 26 -9.91 -2.78 16.24
CA VAL A 26 -9.20 -2.20 15.09
C VAL A 26 -9.09 -3.27 14.01
N VAL A 27 -9.66 -3.03 12.84
CA VAL A 27 -9.63 -3.96 11.71
C VAL A 27 -8.52 -3.57 10.76
N GLY A 28 -7.48 -4.39 10.71
CA GLY A 28 -6.25 -4.19 9.94
C GLY A 28 -5.05 -3.87 10.83
N SER A 29 -4.01 -4.67 10.73
CA SER A 29 -2.75 -4.55 11.50
C SER A 29 -1.63 -3.87 10.73
N GLY A 30 -1.97 -3.05 9.73
CA GLY A 30 -1.02 -2.17 9.06
C GLY A 30 -0.64 -0.95 9.91
N PRO A 31 0.16 -0.01 9.36
CA PRO A 31 0.58 1.20 10.09
C PRO A 31 -0.59 2.00 10.69
N ALA A 32 -1.69 2.16 9.95
CA ALA A 32 -2.87 2.88 10.44
C ALA A 32 -3.47 2.21 11.69
N GLY A 33 -3.60 0.87 11.67
CA GLY A 33 -4.14 0.11 12.79
C GLY A 33 -3.23 0.17 14.01
N PHE A 34 -1.92 -0.05 13.85
CA PHE A 34 -1.00 0.01 14.97
C PHE A 34 -0.86 1.41 15.58
N TYR A 35 -0.81 2.47 14.76
CA TYR A 35 -0.81 3.83 15.30
C TYR A 35 -2.13 4.16 16.02
N THR A 36 -3.26 3.68 15.54
CA THR A 36 -4.55 3.81 16.24
C THR A 36 -4.52 3.11 17.60
N ALA A 37 -4.04 1.86 17.65
CA ALA A 37 -3.91 1.10 18.89
C ALA A 37 -2.92 1.73 19.88
N GLU A 38 -1.82 2.33 19.39
CA GLU A 38 -0.84 3.03 20.22
C GLU A 38 -1.43 4.29 20.87
N LYS A 39 -2.23 5.04 20.14
CA LYS A 39 -2.80 6.33 20.59
C LYS A 39 -4.10 6.19 21.41
N ARG A 40 -4.51 4.99 21.72
CA ARG A 40 -5.71 4.69 22.50
C ARG A 40 -5.79 5.43 23.82
N HIS A 41 -7.01 5.55 24.36
CA HIS A 41 -7.23 5.99 25.74
C HIS A 41 -6.53 5.06 26.74
N GLN A 42 -5.96 5.60 27.83
CA GLN A 42 -5.19 4.81 28.83
C GLN A 42 -5.99 3.67 29.46
N GLY A 43 -7.32 3.79 29.56
CA GLY A 43 -8.21 2.76 30.09
C GLY A 43 -8.83 1.83 29.05
N ALA A 44 -8.55 2.03 27.75
CA ALA A 44 -9.16 1.21 26.69
C ALA A 44 -8.44 -0.14 26.51
N GLU A 45 -9.24 -1.17 26.24
CA GLU A 45 -8.80 -2.46 25.71
C GLU A 45 -8.95 -2.45 24.19
N VAL A 46 -7.89 -2.83 23.46
CA VAL A 46 -7.86 -2.79 22.00
C VAL A 46 -7.55 -4.17 21.43
N ASP A 47 -8.43 -4.65 20.58
CA ASP A 47 -8.25 -5.88 19.84
C ASP A 47 -8.02 -5.55 18.36
N ILE A 48 -6.86 -5.96 17.83
CA ILE A 48 -6.51 -5.79 16.41
C ILE A 48 -6.83 -7.09 15.69
N VAL A 49 -7.69 -7.05 14.69
CA VAL A 49 -7.97 -8.20 13.82
C VAL A 49 -7.36 -7.99 12.44
N ASP A 50 -6.81 -9.05 11.87
CA ASP A 50 -6.25 -9.01 10.52
C ASP A 50 -6.54 -10.30 9.77
N ARG A 51 -6.83 -10.22 8.47
CA ARG A 51 -7.05 -11.40 7.65
C ARG A 51 -5.81 -12.27 7.50
N LEU A 52 -4.62 -11.66 7.51
CA LEU A 52 -3.37 -12.39 7.44
C LEU A 52 -2.97 -12.94 8.82
N PRO A 53 -2.31 -14.10 8.88
CA PRO A 53 -1.71 -14.60 10.11
C PRO A 53 -0.51 -13.76 10.57
N THR A 54 -0.03 -12.85 9.72
CA THR A 54 1.15 -12.01 9.95
C THR A 54 0.75 -10.55 10.03
N PRO A 55 1.20 -9.80 11.05
CA PRO A 55 0.91 -8.37 11.19
C PRO A 55 1.77 -7.49 10.28
N TYR A 56 1.59 -6.19 10.41
CA TYR A 56 2.34 -5.07 9.85
C TYR A 56 1.92 -4.64 8.43
N GLY A 57 0.99 -5.36 7.77
CA GLY A 57 0.45 -4.97 6.47
C GLY A 57 1.54 -4.62 5.45
N LEU A 58 1.46 -3.44 4.84
CA LEU A 58 2.42 -3.01 3.80
C LEU A 58 3.87 -2.82 4.30
N VAL A 59 4.12 -2.67 5.60
CA VAL A 59 5.50 -2.63 6.09
C VAL A 59 6.19 -3.96 5.84
N ARG A 60 5.45 -5.06 6.01
CA ARG A 60 5.94 -6.41 5.72
C ARG A 60 5.89 -6.74 4.22
N SER A 61 4.77 -6.43 3.56
CA SER A 61 4.46 -6.97 2.22
C SER A 61 4.50 -5.92 1.10
N GLY A 62 4.67 -4.64 1.42
CA GLY A 62 4.68 -3.55 0.44
C GLY A 62 5.99 -2.78 0.35
N VAL A 63 6.72 -2.63 1.46
CA VAL A 63 8.03 -1.99 1.46
C VAL A 63 9.03 -2.87 0.72
N ALA A 64 9.77 -2.29 -0.23
CA ALA A 64 10.74 -3.01 -1.04
C ALA A 64 11.79 -3.72 -0.17
N PRO A 65 12.29 -4.89 -0.59
CA PRO A 65 13.25 -5.70 0.19
C PRO A 65 14.55 -4.95 0.48
N ASP A 66 14.96 -4.08 -0.40
CA ASP A 66 16.17 -3.25 -0.31
C ASP A 66 16.00 -1.97 0.53
N HIS A 67 14.86 -1.83 1.25
CA HIS A 67 14.58 -0.75 2.21
C HIS A 67 14.41 -1.25 3.65
N PRO A 68 15.40 -1.94 4.23
CA PRO A 68 15.28 -2.49 5.58
C PRO A 68 15.09 -1.41 6.65
N GLU A 69 15.61 -0.19 6.44
CA GLU A 69 15.49 0.93 7.37
C GLU A 69 14.03 1.39 7.54
N THR A 70 13.22 1.28 6.50
CA THR A 70 11.79 1.62 6.56
C THR A 70 11.02 0.59 7.39
N LYS A 71 11.47 -0.67 7.41
CA LYS A 71 10.85 -1.77 8.16
C LYS A 71 11.12 -1.72 9.67
N ILE A 72 12.04 -0.89 10.15
CA ILE A 72 12.38 -0.74 11.58
C ILE A 72 11.15 -0.33 12.42
N VAL A 73 10.17 0.35 11.83
CA VAL A 73 8.91 0.73 12.50
C VAL A 73 8.15 -0.48 13.07
N THR A 74 8.38 -1.69 12.59
CA THR A 74 7.81 -2.92 13.14
C THR A 74 8.19 -3.14 14.59
N ASN A 75 9.35 -2.66 15.05
CA ASN A 75 9.75 -2.73 16.46
C ASN A 75 8.83 -1.91 17.37
N GLN A 76 8.33 -0.76 16.88
CA GLN A 76 7.33 0.04 17.59
C GLN A 76 5.99 -0.71 17.64
N PHE A 77 5.57 -1.27 16.52
CA PHE A 77 4.31 -2.01 16.41
C PHE A 77 4.30 -3.29 17.26
N SER A 78 5.43 -4.00 17.33
CA SER A 78 5.58 -5.16 18.22
C SER A 78 5.35 -4.79 19.69
N ARG A 79 5.92 -3.67 20.15
CA ARG A 79 5.70 -3.17 21.51
C ARG A 79 4.23 -2.83 21.80
N VAL A 80 3.49 -2.36 20.79
CA VAL A 80 2.05 -2.12 20.90
C VAL A 80 1.30 -3.45 21.04
N ALA A 81 1.60 -4.43 20.19
CA ALA A 81 0.97 -5.74 20.21
C ALA A 81 1.26 -6.56 21.50
N GLN A 82 2.42 -6.34 22.12
CA GLN A 82 2.83 -6.98 23.37
C GLN A 82 2.29 -6.29 24.63
N ASN A 83 1.57 -5.16 24.49
CA ASN A 83 0.96 -4.48 25.62
C ASN A 83 -0.20 -5.30 26.17
N GLU A 84 -0.32 -5.42 27.50
CA GLU A 84 -1.36 -6.21 28.19
C GLU A 84 -2.81 -5.84 27.82
N ARG A 85 -3.04 -4.57 27.41
CA ARG A 85 -4.35 -4.06 26.96
C ARG A 85 -4.53 -4.08 25.46
N CYS A 86 -3.65 -4.75 24.72
CA CYS A 86 -3.74 -4.89 23.28
C CYS A 86 -3.64 -6.37 22.92
N SER A 87 -4.58 -6.88 22.13
CA SER A 87 -4.52 -8.23 21.59
C SER A 87 -4.46 -8.18 20.07
N PHE A 88 -3.74 -9.11 19.46
CA PHE A 88 -3.71 -9.30 18.02
C PHE A 88 -4.34 -10.64 17.65
N PHE A 89 -5.21 -10.65 16.67
CA PHE A 89 -5.91 -11.82 16.15
C PHE A 89 -5.76 -11.88 14.63
N GLY A 90 -4.72 -12.57 14.17
CA GLY A 90 -4.50 -12.87 12.76
C GLY A 90 -5.38 -14.01 12.26
N ASN A 91 -5.48 -14.13 10.94
CA ASN A 91 -6.35 -15.08 10.24
C ASN A 91 -7.84 -14.85 10.53
N VAL A 92 -8.23 -13.58 10.73
CA VAL A 92 -9.62 -13.16 10.98
C VAL A 92 -10.02 -12.10 9.95
N SER A 93 -10.87 -12.48 9.02
CA SER A 93 -11.30 -11.62 7.91
C SER A 93 -12.64 -10.95 8.21
N LEU A 94 -12.67 -9.62 8.08
CA LEU A 94 -13.93 -8.86 8.07
C LEU A 94 -14.75 -9.24 6.83
N GLY A 95 -16.02 -9.56 7.04
CA GLY A 95 -16.96 -10.02 6.02
C GLY A 95 -17.13 -11.53 5.99
N SER A 96 -16.04 -12.32 6.07
CA SER A 96 -16.13 -13.78 6.03
C SER A 96 -16.02 -14.45 7.39
N SER A 97 -15.07 -14.04 8.24
CA SER A 97 -14.91 -14.59 9.60
C SER A 97 -15.83 -13.92 10.62
N VAL A 98 -15.98 -12.60 10.49
CA VAL A 98 -16.82 -11.75 11.34
C VAL A 98 -17.38 -10.59 10.52
N SER A 99 -18.64 -10.27 10.69
CA SER A 99 -19.28 -9.12 10.03
C SER A 99 -19.07 -7.81 10.81
N LEU A 100 -19.27 -6.67 10.15
CA LEU A 100 -19.24 -5.36 10.81
C LEU A 100 -20.31 -5.24 11.90
N SER A 101 -21.52 -5.78 11.66
CA SER A 101 -22.61 -5.78 12.64
C SER A 101 -22.24 -6.54 13.91
N GLU A 102 -21.65 -7.72 13.78
CA GLU A 102 -21.17 -8.52 14.92
C GLU A 102 -20.07 -7.83 15.71
N LEU A 103 -19.12 -7.16 15.01
CA LEU A 103 -18.11 -6.35 15.71
C LEU A 103 -18.75 -5.21 16.51
N ARG A 104 -19.77 -4.54 15.97
CA ARG A 104 -20.51 -3.48 16.68
C ARG A 104 -21.32 -4.00 17.88
N GLU A 105 -21.73 -5.25 17.86
CA GLU A 105 -22.35 -5.90 19.03
C GLU A 105 -21.31 -6.19 20.14
N MET A 106 -20.10 -6.52 19.76
CA MET A 106 -19.04 -6.93 20.69
C MET A 106 -18.17 -5.78 21.22
N TYR A 107 -18.09 -4.66 20.51
CA TYR A 107 -17.20 -3.53 20.82
C TYR A 107 -17.98 -2.23 20.91
N HIS A 108 -17.50 -1.30 21.75
CA HIS A 108 -18.06 0.06 21.85
C HIS A 108 -17.64 0.90 20.62
N VAL A 109 -16.43 0.67 20.12
CA VAL A 109 -15.84 1.37 18.97
C VAL A 109 -15.20 0.37 18.03
N VAL A 110 -15.48 0.52 16.74
CA VAL A 110 -14.82 -0.23 15.65
C VAL A 110 -14.07 0.75 14.75
N VAL A 111 -12.77 0.60 14.60
CA VAL A 111 -11.93 1.41 13.71
C VAL A 111 -11.48 0.57 12.52
N LEU A 112 -11.92 0.92 11.34
CA LEU A 112 -11.58 0.22 10.11
C LEU A 112 -10.30 0.81 9.52
N ALA A 113 -9.24 0.00 9.44
CA ALA A 113 -7.89 0.38 9.00
C ALA A 113 -7.27 -0.66 8.05
N TYR A 114 -8.09 -1.44 7.34
CA TYR A 114 -7.67 -2.57 6.49
C TYR A 114 -7.00 -2.16 5.16
N GLY A 115 -6.83 -0.86 4.91
CA GLY A 115 -6.01 -0.36 3.82
C GLY A 115 -6.66 -0.42 2.44
N ALA A 116 -5.87 -0.76 1.42
CA ALA A 116 -6.28 -0.80 0.01
C ALA A 116 -5.62 -2.01 -0.67
N GLU A 117 -6.35 -3.09 -0.79
CA GLU A 117 -5.88 -4.37 -1.34
C GLU A 117 -6.47 -4.70 -2.73
N SER A 118 -6.98 -3.70 -3.42
CA SER A 118 -7.47 -3.79 -4.79
C SER A 118 -6.72 -2.77 -5.67
N ASP A 119 -6.87 -2.91 -6.97
CA ASP A 119 -6.16 -2.10 -7.96
C ASP A 119 -7.14 -1.28 -8.79
N ARG A 120 -6.66 -0.14 -9.30
CA ARG A 120 -7.37 0.62 -10.31
C ARG A 120 -7.27 -0.11 -11.64
N VAL A 121 -8.34 -0.06 -12.42
CA VAL A 121 -8.41 -0.57 -13.78
C VAL A 121 -8.35 0.60 -14.76
N LEU A 122 -7.80 0.37 -15.95
CA LEU A 122 -7.76 1.34 -17.05
C LEU A 122 -9.07 1.32 -17.86
N GLY A 123 -9.70 0.16 -17.96
CA GLY A 123 -10.92 -0.04 -18.77
C GLY A 123 -10.66 0.06 -20.27
N ILE A 124 -9.47 -0.36 -20.73
CA ILE A 124 -9.05 -0.35 -22.13
C ILE A 124 -8.94 -1.78 -22.70
N ALA A 125 -8.93 -1.89 -24.02
CA ALA A 125 -8.89 -3.18 -24.70
C ALA A 125 -7.63 -3.98 -24.31
N GLY A 126 -7.80 -5.28 -24.08
CA GLY A 126 -6.72 -6.22 -23.78
C GLY A 126 -6.16 -6.14 -22.34
N GLU A 127 -6.82 -5.41 -21.42
CA GLU A 127 -6.30 -5.25 -20.05
C GLU A 127 -6.26 -6.57 -19.24
N ASP A 128 -6.94 -7.60 -19.68
CA ASP A 128 -7.04 -8.94 -19.10
C ASP A 128 -6.07 -9.97 -19.72
N LEU A 129 -5.25 -9.57 -20.70
CA LEU A 129 -4.26 -10.43 -21.30
C LEU A 129 -3.22 -10.93 -20.30
N ALA A 130 -2.76 -12.16 -20.47
CA ALA A 130 -1.63 -12.71 -19.72
C ALA A 130 -0.38 -11.83 -19.88
N GLY A 131 0.48 -11.76 -18.85
CA GLY A 131 1.65 -10.88 -18.82
C GLY A 131 1.34 -9.45 -18.37
N ILE A 132 0.06 -9.12 -18.10
CA ILE A 132 -0.35 -7.84 -17.50
C ILE A 132 -0.70 -8.10 -16.03
N HIS A 133 0.01 -7.43 -15.13
CA HIS A 133 -0.20 -7.55 -13.69
C HIS A 133 -0.36 -6.18 -13.06
N SER A 134 -0.98 -6.11 -11.89
CA SER A 134 -0.88 -4.91 -11.07
C SER A 134 0.51 -4.82 -10.43
N ALA A 135 1.03 -3.61 -10.27
CA ALA A 135 2.29 -3.41 -9.55
C ALA A 135 2.17 -3.90 -8.09
N ARG A 136 0.96 -3.83 -7.47
CA ARG A 136 0.70 -4.35 -6.14
C ARG A 136 0.93 -5.86 -6.07
N GLU A 137 0.41 -6.63 -7.01
CA GLU A 137 0.59 -8.09 -7.05
C GLU A 137 2.07 -8.46 -7.25
N PHE A 138 2.78 -7.73 -8.10
CA PHE A 138 4.20 -7.93 -8.30
C PHE A 138 5.02 -7.56 -7.03
N VAL A 139 4.66 -6.47 -6.34
CA VAL A 139 5.24 -6.08 -5.04
C VAL A 139 4.98 -7.15 -3.98
N TRP A 140 3.77 -7.68 -3.92
CA TRP A 140 3.41 -8.75 -2.99
C TRP A 140 4.14 -10.05 -3.32
N TRP A 141 4.28 -10.38 -4.60
CA TRP A 141 5.01 -11.54 -5.07
C TRP A 141 6.48 -11.52 -4.62
N TYR A 142 7.22 -10.45 -4.86
CA TYR A 142 8.62 -10.40 -4.44
C TYR A 142 8.78 -10.23 -2.92
N ASN A 143 7.77 -9.73 -2.23
CA ASN A 143 7.75 -9.67 -0.77
C ASN A 143 7.24 -10.95 -0.10
N GLY A 144 6.83 -11.97 -0.85
CA GLY A 144 6.38 -13.25 -0.31
C GLY A 144 5.00 -13.20 0.35
N HIS A 145 4.09 -12.37 -0.18
CA HIS A 145 2.70 -12.36 0.27
C HIS A 145 1.99 -13.65 -0.17
N PRO A 146 1.25 -14.35 0.73
CA PRO A 146 0.70 -15.66 0.42
C PRO A 146 -0.28 -15.67 -0.75
N ASP A 147 -1.04 -14.59 -0.97
CA ASP A 147 -2.00 -14.50 -2.07
C ASP A 147 -1.33 -14.34 -3.45
N CYS A 148 -0.06 -13.96 -3.50
CA CYS A 148 0.67 -13.73 -4.76
C CYS A 148 1.84 -14.71 -4.99
N LYS A 149 1.94 -15.76 -4.17
CA LYS A 149 3.01 -16.78 -4.30
C LYS A 149 3.10 -17.37 -5.71
N TYR A 150 1.96 -17.60 -6.32
CA TYR A 150 1.84 -18.28 -7.62
C TYR A 150 1.73 -17.33 -8.81
N LEU A 151 1.99 -16.03 -8.60
CA LEU A 151 2.12 -15.09 -9.71
C LEU A 151 3.29 -15.52 -10.60
N THR A 152 3.08 -15.54 -11.90
CA THR A 152 4.08 -15.96 -12.90
C THR A 152 4.35 -14.81 -13.88
N PRO A 153 5.09 -13.76 -13.48
CA PRO A 153 5.45 -12.69 -14.40
C PRO A 153 6.37 -13.24 -15.50
N ASP A 154 6.13 -12.86 -16.76
CA ASP A 154 6.98 -13.29 -17.89
C ASP A 154 8.32 -12.53 -17.85
N LEU A 155 9.26 -13.05 -17.07
CA LEU A 155 10.61 -12.49 -16.91
C LEU A 155 11.62 -13.03 -17.94
N LYS A 156 11.27 -14.11 -18.68
CA LYS A 156 12.18 -14.81 -19.59
C LYS A 156 11.86 -14.57 -21.06
N GLY A 157 10.59 -14.39 -21.40
CA GLY A 157 10.12 -14.30 -22.78
C GLY A 157 10.40 -12.97 -23.47
N THR A 158 10.97 -12.00 -22.77
CA THR A 158 11.26 -10.64 -23.28
C THR A 158 12.44 -10.02 -22.53
N ASP A 159 13.11 -9.08 -23.18
CA ASP A 159 14.12 -8.23 -22.53
C ASP A 159 13.51 -6.91 -21.99
N THR A 160 12.22 -6.67 -22.25
CA THR A 160 11.55 -5.38 -22.06
C THR A 160 10.34 -5.53 -21.13
N ALA A 161 10.30 -4.72 -20.07
CA ALA A 161 9.14 -4.54 -19.20
C ALA A 161 8.61 -3.12 -19.27
N VAL A 162 7.29 -2.97 -19.27
CA VAL A 162 6.59 -1.67 -19.24
C VAL A 162 5.90 -1.48 -17.90
N ILE A 163 6.19 -0.38 -17.22
CA ILE A 163 5.54 0.01 -15.98
C ILE A 163 4.68 1.25 -16.26
N LEU A 164 3.38 1.12 -16.09
CA LEU A 164 2.44 2.21 -16.29
C LEU A 164 2.30 3.02 -15.00
N GLY A 165 2.96 4.16 -14.95
CA GLY A 165 3.02 5.05 -13.80
C GLY A 165 4.45 5.49 -13.46
N GLN A 166 4.57 6.60 -12.71
CA GLN A 166 5.84 7.22 -12.32
C GLN A 166 5.80 7.66 -10.84
N GLY A 167 5.13 6.87 -10.01
CA GLY A 167 5.12 7.03 -8.55
C GLY A 167 6.21 6.18 -7.87
N ASN A 168 6.30 6.25 -6.54
CA ASN A 168 7.29 5.51 -5.77
C ASN A 168 7.24 3.99 -6.02
N VAL A 169 6.05 3.40 -6.07
CA VAL A 169 5.88 1.96 -6.35
C VAL A 169 6.42 1.59 -7.74
N ALA A 170 6.23 2.47 -8.73
CA ALA A 170 6.80 2.24 -10.08
C ALA A 170 8.33 2.24 -10.04
N LEU A 171 8.94 3.14 -9.26
CA LEU A 171 10.39 3.18 -9.09
C LEU A 171 10.91 1.96 -8.31
N ASP A 172 10.21 1.52 -7.26
CA ASP A 172 10.54 0.30 -6.52
C ASP A 172 10.55 -0.92 -7.43
N VAL A 173 9.50 -1.08 -8.24
CA VAL A 173 9.37 -2.17 -9.21
C VAL A 173 10.48 -2.13 -10.25
N ALA A 174 10.77 -0.95 -10.83
CA ALA A 174 11.87 -0.79 -11.77
C ALA A 174 13.23 -1.13 -11.15
N ARG A 175 13.44 -0.72 -9.89
CA ARG A 175 14.66 -1.02 -9.15
C ARG A 175 14.85 -2.52 -8.90
N ILE A 176 13.78 -3.22 -8.51
CA ILE A 176 13.83 -4.68 -8.29
C ILE A 176 14.10 -5.44 -9.61
N LEU A 177 13.56 -4.99 -10.73
CA LEU A 177 13.82 -5.59 -12.04
C LEU A 177 15.25 -5.34 -12.56
N LEU A 178 15.85 -4.19 -12.21
CA LEU A 178 17.12 -3.73 -12.79
C LEU A 178 18.32 -3.84 -11.84
N ARG A 179 18.10 -4.04 -10.52
CA ARG A 179 19.19 -4.21 -9.57
C ARG A 179 19.87 -5.58 -9.74
N PRO A 180 21.20 -5.67 -9.55
CA PRO A 180 21.89 -6.97 -9.54
C PRO A 180 21.27 -7.92 -8.51
N THR A 181 20.98 -9.15 -8.91
CA THR A 181 20.35 -10.15 -8.04
C THR A 181 21.21 -10.51 -6.83
N ALA A 182 22.54 -10.43 -6.96
CA ALA A 182 23.48 -10.60 -5.85
C ALA A 182 23.25 -9.59 -4.70
N GLU A 183 22.84 -8.35 -5.02
CA GLU A 183 22.48 -7.36 -4.00
C GLU A 183 21.13 -7.70 -3.36
N LEU A 184 20.15 -8.13 -4.17
CA LEU A 184 18.83 -8.53 -3.68
C LEU A 184 18.90 -9.79 -2.80
N ALA A 185 19.82 -10.69 -3.07
CA ALA A 185 20.03 -11.91 -2.30
C ALA A 185 20.37 -11.66 -0.82
N THR A 186 20.90 -10.48 -0.48
CA THR A 186 21.20 -10.10 0.90
C THR A 186 20.03 -9.48 1.65
N THR A 187 18.88 -9.29 0.99
CA THR A 187 17.68 -8.65 1.52
C THR A 187 16.65 -9.68 1.99
N ASP A 188 15.48 -9.22 2.43
CA ASP A 188 14.35 -10.08 2.78
C ASP A 188 13.44 -10.44 1.59
N ILE A 189 13.93 -10.32 0.36
CA ILE A 189 13.21 -10.75 -0.86
C ILE A 189 12.82 -12.23 -0.74
N ALA A 190 11.64 -12.59 -1.22
CA ALA A 190 11.19 -13.98 -1.20
C ALA A 190 12.06 -14.86 -2.12
N SER A 191 12.44 -16.04 -1.66
CA SER A 191 13.35 -16.93 -2.38
C SER A 191 12.87 -17.32 -3.77
N HIS A 192 11.55 -17.52 -3.96
CA HIS A 192 11.00 -17.84 -5.29
C HIS A 192 11.11 -16.67 -6.27
N ALA A 193 10.97 -15.45 -5.77
CA ALA A 193 11.09 -14.25 -6.60
C ALA A 193 12.56 -13.99 -6.97
N LEU A 194 13.48 -14.17 -6.00
CA LEU A 194 14.91 -14.06 -6.27
C LEU A 194 15.33 -15.04 -7.36
N ALA A 195 14.97 -16.33 -7.24
CA ALA A 195 15.27 -17.35 -8.24
C ALA A 195 14.71 -17.00 -9.64
N ALA A 196 13.47 -16.47 -9.72
CA ALA A 196 12.90 -16.04 -10.98
C ALA A 196 13.63 -14.80 -11.57
N LEU A 197 14.09 -13.87 -10.74
CA LEU A 197 14.88 -12.70 -11.16
C LEU A 197 16.28 -13.07 -11.62
N GLU A 198 16.90 -14.10 -11.04
CA GLU A 198 18.21 -14.62 -11.47
C GLU A 198 18.16 -15.16 -12.90
N GLU A 199 17.03 -15.74 -13.29
CA GLU A 199 16.79 -16.26 -14.64
C GLU A 199 16.16 -15.24 -15.61
N SER A 200 16.01 -13.98 -15.17
CA SER A 200 15.32 -12.93 -15.94
C SER A 200 16.16 -12.46 -17.12
N SER A 201 15.49 -12.34 -18.27
CA SER A 201 16.03 -11.71 -19.49
C SER A 201 15.79 -10.20 -19.54
N ILE A 202 15.05 -9.63 -18.57
CA ILE A 202 14.72 -8.19 -18.57
C ILE A 202 16.00 -7.36 -18.45
N ARG A 203 16.19 -6.46 -19.41
CA ARG A 203 17.31 -5.50 -19.47
C ARG A 203 16.81 -4.07 -19.66
N LYS A 204 15.59 -3.88 -20.16
CA LYS A 204 14.98 -2.58 -20.46
C LYS A 204 13.70 -2.43 -19.67
N VAL A 205 13.58 -1.36 -18.92
CA VAL A 205 12.36 -1.01 -18.20
C VAL A 205 11.90 0.37 -18.66
N TYR A 206 10.64 0.46 -19.09
CA TYR A 206 9.99 1.70 -19.49
C TYR A 206 9.03 2.17 -18.39
N LEU A 207 9.33 3.30 -17.76
CA LEU A 207 8.44 3.99 -16.82
C LEU A 207 7.59 4.99 -17.58
N VAL A 208 6.32 4.67 -17.82
CA VAL A 208 5.46 5.46 -18.72
C VAL A 208 4.48 6.31 -17.93
N GLY A 209 4.50 7.62 -18.16
CA GLY A 209 3.61 8.60 -17.56
C GLY A 209 2.78 9.37 -18.61
N ARG A 210 1.48 9.55 -18.32
CA ARG A 210 0.59 10.33 -19.21
C ARG A 210 0.80 11.85 -19.13
N ARG A 211 1.56 12.32 -18.16
CA ARG A 211 1.91 13.74 -17.95
C ARG A 211 3.40 13.96 -18.14
N GLY A 212 3.83 15.19 -17.97
CA GLY A 212 5.23 15.58 -18.09
C GLY A 212 6.08 15.28 -16.84
N PRO A 213 7.40 15.54 -16.93
CA PRO A 213 8.36 15.30 -15.85
C PRO A 213 8.07 16.16 -14.61
N VAL A 214 7.47 17.34 -14.77
CA VAL A 214 7.07 18.21 -13.66
C VAL A 214 5.98 17.56 -12.79
N GLN A 215 5.09 16.77 -13.40
CA GLN A 215 3.98 16.09 -12.74
C GLN A 215 4.33 14.65 -12.32
N ALA A 216 5.61 14.25 -12.38
CA ALA A 216 6.04 12.94 -11.88
C ALA A 216 5.72 12.80 -10.38
N ALA A 217 5.09 11.69 -10.00
CA ALA A 217 4.51 11.51 -8.67
C ALA A 217 5.46 10.84 -7.66
N CYS A 218 6.73 10.66 -8.01
CA CYS A 218 7.74 10.06 -7.15
C CYS A 218 8.35 11.09 -6.18
N THR A 219 8.96 10.57 -5.10
CA THR A 219 9.77 11.37 -4.19
C THR A 219 11.21 11.47 -4.69
N THR A 220 11.91 12.52 -4.25
CA THR A 220 13.33 12.70 -4.57
C THR A 220 14.24 11.63 -3.97
N LYS A 221 13.81 10.98 -2.87
CA LYS A 221 14.55 9.88 -2.24
C LYS A 221 14.55 8.68 -3.19
N GLU A 222 13.38 8.17 -3.52
CA GLU A 222 13.21 7.00 -4.38
C GLU A 222 13.82 7.22 -5.78
N LEU A 223 13.67 8.44 -6.33
CA LEU A 223 14.27 8.77 -7.62
C LEU A 223 15.80 8.70 -7.57
N ARG A 224 16.44 9.24 -6.52
CA ARG A 224 17.91 9.14 -6.38
C ARG A 224 18.40 7.72 -6.25
N GLU A 225 17.65 6.87 -5.58
CA GLU A 225 18.03 5.46 -5.39
C GLU A 225 18.05 4.70 -6.71
N VAL A 226 17.03 4.87 -7.54
CA VAL A 226 17.03 4.23 -8.87
C VAL A 226 18.07 4.83 -9.82
N LEU A 227 18.27 6.16 -9.79
CA LEU A 227 19.30 6.82 -10.60
C LEU A 227 20.72 6.49 -10.12
N GLY A 228 20.89 6.03 -8.89
CA GLY A 228 22.16 5.63 -8.29
C GLY A 228 22.54 4.16 -8.50
N ILE A 229 21.73 3.36 -9.20
CA ILE A 229 22.07 1.98 -9.52
C ILE A 229 23.30 1.98 -10.44
N LYS A 230 24.32 1.24 -10.02
CA LYS A 230 25.57 1.16 -10.75
C LYS A 230 25.34 0.51 -12.14
N ASP A 231 26.02 1.04 -13.15
CA ASP A 231 25.97 0.55 -14.52
C ASP A 231 24.57 0.55 -15.18
N LEU A 232 23.61 1.30 -14.61
CA LEU A 232 22.29 1.52 -15.17
C LEU A 232 22.32 2.71 -16.14
N HIS A 233 21.91 2.48 -17.39
CA HIS A 233 21.72 3.56 -18.36
C HIS A 233 20.34 4.20 -18.21
N ILE A 234 20.32 5.51 -18.00
CA ILE A 234 19.07 6.29 -17.89
C ILE A 234 18.80 6.95 -19.24
N ASN A 235 17.61 6.73 -19.78
CA ASN A 235 17.16 7.29 -21.05
C ASN A 235 15.96 8.22 -20.80
N ILE A 236 16.12 9.49 -21.14
CA ILE A 236 15.06 10.52 -21.07
C ILE A 236 15.19 11.35 -22.34
N LYS A 237 14.11 11.51 -23.10
CA LYS A 237 14.11 12.35 -24.29
C LYS A 237 14.18 13.82 -23.89
N GLU A 238 15.17 14.56 -24.39
CA GLU A 238 15.35 15.98 -24.07
C GLU A 238 14.11 16.81 -24.42
N VAL A 239 13.40 16.46 -25.50
CA VAL A 239 12.17 17.14 -25.91
C VAL A 239 11.08 17.07 -24.85
N ASP A 240 11.03 16.00 -24.06
CA ASP A 240 10.04 15.83 -22.99
C ASP A 240 10.36 16.69 -21.76
N LEU A 241 11.59 17.23 -21.67
CA LEU A 241 12.03 18.12 -20.58
C LEU A 241 11.76 19.60 -20.87
N VAL A 242 11.23 19.94 -22.02
CA VAL A 242 10.88 21.33 -22.35
C VAL A 242 9.68 21.76 -21.49
N LYS A 243 9.87 22.83 -20.72
CA LYS A 243 8.86 23.36 -19.80
C LYS A 243 7.92 24.32 -20.54
N THR A 244 6.66 24.23 -20.21
CA THR A 244 5.64 25.23 -20.54
C THR A 244 5.59 26.34 -19.46
N PRO A 245 4.97 27.49 -19.71
CA PRO A 245 4.73 28.51 -18.67
C PRO A 245 3.97 27.97 -17.47
N ALA A 246 3.02 27.04 -17.67
CA ALA A 246 2.28 26.38 -16.60
C ALA A 246 3.16 25.46 -15.76
N ASP A 247 4.11 24.75 -16.37
CA ASP A 247 5.10 23.95 -15.64
C ASP A 247 6.00 24.82 -14.78
N GLU A 248 6.41 25.99 -15.28
CA GLU A 248 7.23 26.93 -14.50
C GLU A 248 6.48 27.46 -13.28
N GLU A 249 5.18 27.72 -13.40
CA GLU A 249 4.34 28.14 -12.28
C GLU A 249 4.16 27.00 -11.26
N GLU A 250 3.92 25.77 -11.71
CA GLU A 250 3.83 24.60 -10.84
C GLU A 250 5.13 24.38 -10.06
N LEU A 251 6.29 24.53 -10.70
CA LEU A 251 7.62 24.42 -10.07
C LEU A 251 7.91 25.52 -9.06
N LYS A 252 7.39 26.74 -9.26
CA LYS A 252 7.50 27.83 -8.25
C LYS A 252 6.73 27.46 -6.98
N ASN A 253 5.58 26.81 -7.12
CA ASN A 253 4.69 26.48 -6.02
C ASN A 253 5.05 25.17 -5.30
N SER A 254 5.91 24.30 -5.91
CA SER A 254 6.28 23.02 -5.32
C SER A 254 7.79 22.76 -5.33
N ARG A 255 8.42 22.92 -4.17
CA ARG A 255 9.85 22.59 -3.98
C ARG A 255 10.17 21.13 -4.26
N ILE A 256 9.22 20.22 -4.00
CA ILE A 256 9.41 18.79 -4.22
C ILE A 256 9.47 18.50 -5.72
N GLN A 257 8.48 18.97 -6.48
CA GLN A 257 8.44 18.81 -7.93
C GLN A 257 9.64 19.46 -8.63
N LYS A 258 10.05 20.65 -8.17
CA LYS A 258 11.26 21.30 -8.66
C LYS A 258 12.50 20.40 -8.52
N ARG A 259 12.69 19.78 -7.37
CA ARG A 259 13.82 18.87 -7.14
C ARG A 259 13.74 17.59 -7.95
N VAL A 260 12.55 17.02 -8.13
CA VAL A 260 12.34 15.83 -8.99
C VAL A 260 12.69 16.18 -10.44
N TYR A 261 12.17 17.29 -10.95
CA TYR A 261 12.48 17.77 -12.30
C TYR A 261 13.99 18.02 -12.51
N GLU A 262 14.67 18.66 -11.55
CA GLU A 262 16.12 18.91 -11.61
C GLU A 262 16.92 17.58 -11.66
N LEU A 263 16.51 16.56 -10.92
CA LEU A 263 17.15 15.25 -10.96
C LEU A 263 16.96 14.55 -12.31
N LEU A 264 15.75 14.58 -12.87
CA LEU A 264 15.46 14.01 -14.18
C LEU A 264 16.23 14.73 -15.29
N SER A 265 16.26 16.08 -15.28
CA SER A 265 17.00 16.88 -16.24
C SER A 265 18.50 16.60 -16.19
N LYS A 266 19.07 16.44 -14.99
CA LYS A 266 20.47 16.08 -14.82
C LYS A 266 20.78 14.67 -15.34
N ALA A 267 19.89 13.72 -15.09
CA ALA A 267 20.05 12.34 -15.55
C ALA A 267 20.03 12.21 -17.08
N ALA A 268 19.21 13.03 -17.78
CA ALA A 268 19.14 13.04 -19.24
C ALA A 268 20.47 13.43 -19.91
N VAL A 269 21.25 14.32 -19.28
CA VAL A 269 22.54 14.82 -19.83
C VAL A 269 23.70 13.87 -19.52
N SER A 270 23.55 13.00 -18.50
CA SER A 270 24.65 12.18 -17.97
C SER A 270 24.79 10.82 -18.65
N GLY A 271 24.19 10.57 -19.80
CA GLY A 271 24.21 9.29 -20.50
C GLY A 271 25.62 8.79 -20.82
N PRO A 272 25.92 7.49 -20.65
CA PRO A 272 27.26 6.94 -20.91
C PRO A 272 27.60 6.96 -22.39
N SER A 273 28.87 7.18 -22.67
CA SER A 273 29.44 7.26 -24.02
C SER A 273 29.64 5.89 -24.72
N HIS A 274 29.49 4.78 -23.99
CA HIS A 274 29.69 3.43 -24.54
C HIS A 274 28.55 2.49 -24.12
N ARG A 275 27.91 1.84 -25.08
CA ARG A 275 26.90 0.79 -24.87
C ARG A 275 27.58 -0.58 -24.91
N SER A 276 27.39 -1.39 -23.86
CA SER A 276 27.66 -2.83 -23.91
C SER A 276 26.35 -3.58 -24.23
N SER A 277 26.47 -4.76 -24.84
CA SER A 277 25.31 -5.59 -25.20
C SER A 277 24.48 -6.05 -23.98
N ASP A 278 25.05 -6.00 -22.79
CA ASP A 278 24.47 -6.52 -21.54
C ASP A 278 24.03 -5.37 -20.61
N GLN A 279 24.02 -4.13 -21.10
CA GLN A 279 23.70 -2.95 -20.30
C GLN A 279 22.22 -2.91 -19.96
N ARG A 280 21.92 -2.66 -18.67
CA ARG A 280 20.56 -2.42 -18.20
C ARG A 280 20.14 -1.00 -18.47
N GLU A 281 18.90 -0.81 -18.89
CA GLU A 281 18.36 0.49 -19.31
C GLU A 281 17.07 0.83 -18.57
N LEU A 282 16.96 2.06 -18.08
CA LEU A 282 15.74 2.63 -17.56
C LEU A 282 15.30 3.82 -18.42
N HIS A 283 14.15 3.69 -19.03
CA HIS A 283 13.55 4.71 -19.88
C HIS A 283 12.44 5.44 -19.15
N PHE A 284 12.58 6.74 -18.90
CA PHE A 284 11.47 7.58 -18.48
C PHE A 284 10.76 8.10 -19.73
N VAL A 285 9.50 7.72 -19.88
CA VAL A 285 8.66 8.08 -21.03
C VAL A 285 7.51 8.95 -20.54
N PHE A 286 7.46 10.18 -21.00
CA PHE A 286 6.45 11.16 -20.61
C PHE A 286 5.44 11.36 -21.74
N PHE A 287 4.30 11.98 -21.40
CA PHE A 287 3.25 12.32 -22.35
C PHE A 287 2.73 11.13 -23.17
N ARG A 288 2.60 9.95 -22.50
CA ARG A 288 2.08 8.73 -23.10
C ARG A 288 0.98 8.13 -22.21
N LYS A 289 -0.20 8.04 -22.76
CA LYS A 289 -1.37 7.43 -22.13
C LYS A 289 -1.61 6.07 -22.79
N PRO A 290 -1.72 4.97 -22.02
CA PRO A 290 -2.09 3.68 -22.61
C PRO A 290 -3.49 3.77 -23.24
N ASP A 291 -3.65 3.26 -24.44
CA ASP A 291 -4.87 3.23 -25.21
C ASP A 291 -5.40 1.80 -25.36
N GLY A 292 -4.51 0.82 -25.46
CA GLY A 292 -4.85 -0.60 -25.52
C GLY A 292 -3.63 -1.49 -25.37
N PHE A 293 -3.86 -2.74 -25.08
CA PHE A 293 -2.83 -3.78 -25.06
C PHE A 293 -2.95 -4.65 -26.30
N LEU A 294 -1.81 -4.98 -26.89
CA LEU A 294 -1.74 -5.72 -28.14
C LEU A 294 -1.60 -7.21 -27.83
N ASP A 295 -2.40 -8.01 -28.50
CA ASP A 295 -2.34 -9.48 -28.48
C ASP A 295 -1.70 -9.98 -29.79
N SER A 296 -1.05 -11.13 -29.74
CA SER A 296 -0.62 -11.82 -30.97
C SER A 296 -1.66 -12.86 -31.37
N ASP A 297 -2.09 -12.81 -32.60
CA ASP A 297 -3.02 -13.81 -33.19
C ASP A 297 -2.52 -15.26 -33.04
N ASP A 298 -1.19 -15.45 -32.96
CA ASP A 298 -0.55 -16.78 -32.92
C ASP A 298 -0.40 -17.38 -31.52
N ARG A 299 -0.58 -16.60 -30.44
CA ARG A 299 -0.25 -17.02 -29.05
C ARG A 299 -1.41 -16.88 -28.06
N GLY A 300 -2.59 -16.57 -28.52
CA GLY A 300 -3.87 -16.57 -27.80
C GLY A 300 -3.80 -16.05 -26.36
N GLY A 301 -4.04 -14.75 -26.15
CA GLY A 301 -4.29 -14.21 -24.85
C GLY A 301 -3.06 -13.74 -24.06
N HIS A 302 -1.89 -13.50 -24.67
CA HIS A 302 -0.72 -12.93 -24.02
C HIS A 302 -0.33 -11.58 -24.64
N VAL A 303 -0.03 -10.59 -23.78
CA VAL A 303 0.41 -9.26 -24.24
C VAL A 303 1.72 -9.34 -25.04
N VAL A 304 1.77 -8.66 -26.18
CA VAL A 304 2.97 -8.52 -27.00
C VAL A 304 3.39 -7.05 -27.16
N GLY A 305 2.59 -6.12 -26.68
CA GLY A 305 2.90 -4.70 -26.69
C GLY A 305 1.81 -3.85 -26.08
N VAL A 306 2.12 -2.57 -25.93
CA VAL A 306 1.18 -1.55 -25.46
C VAL A 306 1.07 -0.46 -26.50
N ARG A 307 -0.15 -0.13 -26.91
CA ARG A 307 -0.45 1.04 -27.72
C ARG A 307 -0.60 2.26 -26.84
N PHE A 308 0.14 3.31 -27.12
CA PHE A 308 0.10 4.57 -26.41
C PHE A 308 -0.43 5.69 -27.32
N GLU A 309 -1.35 6.50 -26.77
CA GLU A 309 -1.71 7.79 -27.32
C GLU A 309 -0.77 8.87 -26.78
N LYS A 310 -0.18 9.69 -27.67
CA LYS A 310 0.57 10.87 -27.26
C LYS A 310 -0.38 11.89 -26.63
N THR A 311 0.07 12.53 -25.55
CA THR A 311 -0.72 13.51 -24.81
C THR A 311 -0.04 14.87 -24.79
N ILE A 312 -0.84 15.90 -24.61
CA ILE A 312 -0.43 17.24 -24.23
C ILE A 312 -1.10 17.62 -22.93
N LEU A 313 -0.52 18.56 -22.19
CA LEU A 313 -1.14 19.10 -21.01
C LEU A 313 -2.03 20.29 -21.36
N LYS A 314 -3.24 20.29 -20.79
CA LYS A 314 -4.17 21.43 -20.82
C LYS A 314 -4.62 21.77 -19.43
N GLU A 315 -4.84 23.02 -19.16
CA GLU A 315 -5.40 23.47 -17.88
C GLU A 315 -6.87 23.02 -17.76
N SER A 316 -7.19 22.38 -16.65
CA SER A 316 -8.56 21.99 -16.34
C SER A 316 -9.38 23.21 -15.93
N VAL A 317 -10.50 23.42 -16.58
CA VAL A 317 -11.42 24.54 -16.28
C VAL A 317 -11.85 24.49 -14.79
N GLY A 318 -11.58 25.56 -14.05
CA GLY A 318 -11.98 25.74 -12.68
C GLY A 318 -11.07 25.14 -11.60
N SER A 319 -10.02 24.36 -11.95
CA SER A 319 -9.11 23.80 -10.94
C SER A 319 -7.65 24.27 -11.05
N GLY A 320 -7.27 24.91 -12.15
CA GLY A 320 -5.88 25.33 -12.43
C GLY A 320 -4.90 24.16 -12.59
N LYS A 321 -5.38 22.91 -12.54
CA LYS A 321 -4.51 21.73 -12.65
C LYS A 321 -4.29 21.31 -14.09
N GLN A 322 -3.05 20.92 -14.40
CA GLN A 322 -2.69 20.35 -15.71
C GLN A 322 -3.25 18.93 -15.84
N VAL A 323 -4.04 18.70 -16.89
CA VAL A 323 -4.60 17.39 -17.25
C VAL A 323 -4.06 16.93 -18.60
N ALA A 324 -3.77 15.64 -18.72
CA ALA A 324 -3.33 15.05 -19.97
C ALA A 324 -4.51 14.84 -20.91
N VAL A 325 -4.40 15.36 -22.14
CA VAL A 325 -5.39 15.24 -23.21
C VAL A 325 -4.74 14.56 -24.40
N GLY A 326 -5.40 13.55 -24.96
CA GLY A 326 -4.93 12.85 -26.16
C GLY A 326 -4.83 13.74 -27.39
N THR A 327 -3.89 13.42 -28.27
CA THR A 327 -3.64 14.14 -29.52
C THR A 327 -4.15 13.41 -30.76
N GLY A 328 -4.61 12.18 -30.63
CA GLY A 328 -4.94 11.27 -31.74
C GLY A 328 -3.71 10.70 -32.46
N GLN A 329 -2.49 10.87 -31.92
CA GLN A 329 -1.28 10.25 -32.43
C GLN A 329 -0.91 9.06 -31.55
N PHE A 330 -0.66 7.90 -32.18
CA PHE A 330 -0.39 6.66 -31.51
C PHE A 330 1.02 6.16 -31.81
N GLU A 331 1.56 5.37 -30.86
CA GLU A 331 2.78 4.60 -31.03
C GLU A 331 2.66 3.29 -30.24
N ASP A 332 3.25 2.23 -30.76
CA ASP A 332 3.27 0.92 -30.12
C ASP A 332 4.65 0.65 -29.52
N LEU A 333 4.67 0.02 -28.33
CA LEU A 333 5.88 -0.43 -27.66
C LEU A 333 5.77 -1.92 -27.42
N GLU A 334 6.67 -2.70 -27.99
CA GLU A 334 6.74 -4.13 -27.83
C GLU A 334 7.18 -4.50 -26.40
N CYS A 335 6.47 -5.40 -25.76
CA CYS A 335 6.80 -5.96 -24.45
C CYS A 335 5.92 -7.18 -24.18
N ARG A 336 6.35 -8.04 -23.24
CA ARG A 336 5.56 -9.18 -22.78
C ARG A 336 5.28 -9.12 -21.28
N LEU A 337 5.79 -8.12 -20.59
CA LEU A 337 5.52 -7.86 -19.20
C LEU A 337 5.05 -6.41 -19.03
N VAL A 338 3.83 -6.25 -18.52
CA VAL A 338 3.26 -4.95 -18.16
C VAL A 338 2.87 -4.93 -16.70
N LEU A 339 3.32 -3.91 -15.97
CA LEU A 339 3.04 -3.71 -14.56
C LEU A 339 2.28 -2.39 -14.35
N LYS A 340 0.99 -2.49 -13.98
CA LYS A 340 0.13 -1.31 -13.79
C LYS A 340 0.36 -0.69 -12.42
N SER A 341 1.12 0.41 -12.37
CA SER A 341 1.37 1.21 -11.16
C SER A 341 0.53 2.49 -11.13
N ILE A 342 -0.78 2.34 -11.34
CA ILE A 342 -1.76 3.42 -11.50
C ILE A 342 -2.55 3.73 -10.23
N GLY A 343 -2.14 3.15 -9.11
CA GLY A 343 -2.69 3.35 -7.77
C GLY A 343 -3.57 2.21 -7.29
N TYR A 344 -3.64 2.11 -5.97
CA TYR A 344 -4.44 1.13 -5.25
C TYR A 344 -5.87 1.62 -5.03
N ARG A 345 -6.73 0.73 -4.55
CA ARG A 345 -8.10 1.00 -4.19
C ARG A 345 -8.49 0.13 -3.01
N SER A 346 -9.25 0.68 -2.06
CA SER A 346 -9.91 -0.12 -1.04
C SER A 346 -11.12 -0.86 -1.65
N PHE A 347 -11.60 -1.86 -0.95
CA PHE A 347 -12.79 -2.61 -1.35
C PHE A 347 -13.95 -2.36 -0.38
N PRO A 348 -15.22 -2.45 -0.85
CA PRO A 348 -16.39 -2.33 0.00
C PRO A 348 -16.53 -3.53 0.93
N VAL A 349 -17.17 -3.31 2.07
CA VAL A 349 -17.59 -4.34 3.02
C VAL A 349 -19.08 -4.16 3.29
N ASP A 350 -19.80 -5.25 3.43
CA ASP A 350 -21.23 -5.23 3.69
C ASP A 350 -21.59 -4.43 4.96
N GLY A 351 -22.60 -3.60 4.84
CA GLY A 351 -23.02 -2.69 5.91
C GLY A 351 -22.15 -1.44 6.09
N LEU A 352 -21.14 -1.23 5.24
CA LEU A 352 -20.28 -0.06 5.26
C LEU A 352 -20.51 0.81 4.02
N PRO A 353 -20.84 2.10 4.15
CA PRO A 353 -20.89 3.03 3.03
C PRO A 353 -19.54 3.11 2.32
N PHE A 354 -19.54 3.15 0.99
CA PHE A 354 -18.33 3.15 0.20
C PHE A 354 -18.44 4.04 -1.04
N ASP A 355 -17.51 4.97 -1.20
CA ASP A 355 -17.36 5.78 -2.41
C ASP A 355 -16.53 5.00 -3.43
N ALA A 356 -17.21 4.34 -4.36
CA ALA A 356 -16.58 3.51 -5.38
C ALA A 356 -15.65 4.30 -6.32
N HIS A 357 -15.90 5.60 -6.55
CA HIS A 357 -15.05 6.43 -7.41
C HIS A 357 -13.73 6.79 -6.73
N LYS A 358 -13.79 7.21 -5.47
CA LYS A 358 -12.58 7.55 -4.69
C LYS A 358 -11.88 6.31 -4.12
N GLY A 359 -12.59 5.19 -3.96
CA GLY A 359 -12.09 3.96 -3.35
C GLY A 359 -11.87 4.13 -1.83
N ILE A 360 -12.75 4.86 -1.15
CA ILE A 360 -12.68 5.16 0.29
C ILE A 360 -14.04 5.03 0.95
N VAL A 361 -14.05 4.98 2.27
CA VAL A 361 -15.26 5.13 3.08
C VAL A 361 -15.56 6.63 3.28
N PRO A 362 -16.78 7.12 2.98
CA PRO A 362 -17.18 8.48 3.27
C PRO A 362 -17.02 8.80 4.76
N ASN A 363 -16.29 9.86 5.09
CA ASN A 363 -16.02 10.20 6.47
C ASN A 363 -15.69 11.68 6.68
N VAL A 364 -15.88 12.15 7.92
CA VAL A 364 -15.38 13.45 8.41
C VAL A 364 -14.55 13.21 9.67
N GLY A 365 -13.26 13.56 9.61
CA GLY A 365 -12.33 13.32 10.71
C GLY A 365 -12.18 11.85 11.12
N GLY A 366 -12.54 10.91 10.25
CA GLY A 366 -12.58 9.47 10.52
C GLY A 366 -13.95 8.93 10.95
N ARG A 367 -14.93 9.77 11.26
CA ARG A 367 -16.31 9.37 11.55
C ARG A 367 -17.00 8.92 10.27
N VAL A 368 -17.46 7.68 10.22
CA VAL A 368 -18.12 7.13 9.02
C VAL A 368 -19.49 7.80 8.82
N LEU A 369 -19.78 8.22 7.59
CA LEU A 369 -21.05 8.84 7.20
C LEU A 369 -21.94 7.83 6.49
N ILE A 370 -23.24 7.75 6.89
CA ILE A 370 -24.20 6.81 6.29
C ILE A 370 -24.61 7.29 4.88
N ASN A 371 -24.77 8.61 4.69
CA ASN A 371 -25.15 9.20 3.41
C ASN A 371 -24.13 10.24 2.94
N SER A 372 -23.71 10.15 1.68
CA SER A 372 -22.83 11.13 1.03
C SER A 372 -23.54 12.40 0.54
N SER A 373 -24.88 12.43 0.56
CA SER A 373 -25.73 13.50 0.03
C SER A 373 -26.26 14.45 1.13
N GLY A 374 -25.39 15.29 1.68
CA GLY A 374 -25.77 16.49 2.44
C GLY A 374 -26.23 16.30 3.89
N ASP A 375 -26.75 15.17 4.26
CA ASP A 375 -27.12 14.86 5.66
C ASP A 375 -25.96 14.04 6.28
N HIS A 376 -25.15 14.69 7.13
CA HIS A 376 -23.96 14.11 7.75
C HIS A 376 -24.29 13.13 8.89
N THR A 377 -25.26 12.24 8.69
CA THR A 377 -25.61 11.23 9.68
C THR A 377 -24.45 10.25 9.85
N GLN A 378 -23.91 10.18 11.07
CA GLN A 378 -22.80 9.28 11.42
C GLN A 378 -23.30 7.86 11.65
N LEU A 379 -22.48 6.89 11.27
CA LEU A 379 -22.63 5.51 11.73
C LEU A 379 -22.01 5.39 13.12
N GLU A 380 -22.84 5.44 14.16
CA GLU A 380 -22.42 5.47 15.57
C GLU A 380 -21.44 4.32 15.89
N GLY A 381 -20.33 4.66 16.56
CA GLY A 381 -19.33 3.71 17.00
C GLY A 381 -18.40 3.17 15.90
N VAL A 382 -18.55 3.63 14.65
CA VAL A 382 -17.70 3.17 13.52
C VAL A 382 -16.85 4.31 12.98
N TYR A 383 -15.56 4.05 12.89
CA TYR A 383 -14.57 5.01 12.42
C TYR A 383 -13.65 4.38 11.37
N VAL A 384 -12.98 5.23 10.60
CA VAL A 384 -11.99 4.81 9.60
C VAL A 384 -10.65 5.50 9.80
N CYS A 385 -9.58 4.81 9.45
CA CYS A 385 -8.22 5.33 9.51
C CYS A 385 -7.40 4.90 8.29
N GLY A 386 -6.31 5.60 8.01
CA GLY A 386 -5.36 5.24 6.97
C GLY A 386 -5.88 5.41 5.55
N TRP A 387 -5.53 4.49 4.67
CA TRP A 387 -5.89 4.55 3.26
C TRP A 387 -7.39 4.40 3.00
N LEU A 388 -8.07 3.66 3.83
CA LEU A 388 -9.53 3.55 3.78
C LEU A 388 -10.24 4.90 4.03
N LYS A 389 -9.62 5.77 4.86
CA LYS A 389 -10.11 7.11 5.20
C LYS A 389 -9.80 8.15 4.11
N ARG A 390 -8.53 8.20 3.62
CA ARG A 390 -8.02 9.29 2.77
C ARG A 390 -7.62 8.88 1.35
N GLY A 391 -7.72 7.60 1.03
CA GLY A 391 -7.17 7.02 -0.18
C GLY A 391 -5.70 6.59 -0.04
N PRO A 392 -5.17 5.82 -1.01
CA PRO A 392 -3.84 5.22 -0.98
C PRO A 392 -2.74 6.24 -1.33
N THR A 393 -2.58 7.26 -0.51
CA THR A 393 -1.61 8.34 -0.66
C THR A 393 -0.77 8.52 0.60
N GLY A 394 0.39 9.15 0.46
CA GLY A 394 1.31 9.41 1.56
C GLY A 394 2.22 8.23 1.90
N ILE A 395 3.10 8.45 2.86
CA ILE A 395 4.09 7.49 3.37
C ILE A 395 3.60 6.84 4.67
N ILE A 396 4.34 5.88 5.20
CA ILE A 396 4.00 5.18 6.46
C ILE A 396 3.74 6.19 7.59
N ALA A 397 4.61 7.18 7.76
CA ALA A 397 4.46 8.21 8.79
C ALA A 397 3.17 9.05 8.69
N THR A 398 2.60 9.20 7.49
CA THR A 398 1.32 9.91 7.30
C THR A 398 0.17 9.22 8.05
N ASN A 399 0.27 7.90 8.29
CA ASN A 399 -0.76 7.17 9.03
C ASN A 399 -0.78 7.53 10.52
N LEU A 400 0.33 8.03 11.09
CA LEU A 400 0.36 8.54 12.45
C LEU A 400 -0.60 9.73 12.63
N TYR A 401 -0.49 10.75 11.78
CA TYR A 401 -1.39 11.91 11.82
C TYR A 401 -2.85 11.52 11.54
N CYS A 402 -3.05 10.58 10.61
CA CYS A 402 -4.36 10.05 10.29
C CYS A 402 -5.00 9.33 11.50
N ALA A 403 -4.21 8.58 12.25
CA ALA A 403 -4.65 7.92 13.48
C ALA A 403 -4.94 8.93 14.58
N GLU A 404 -4.07 9.92 14.77
CA GLU A 404 -4.29 11.01 15.76
C GLU A 404 -5.60 11.75 15.52
N GLU A 405 -5.90 12.11 14.26
CA GLU A 405 -7.17 12.76 13.91
C GLU A 405 -8.37 11.87 14.22
N THR A 406 -8.32 10.59 13.86
CA THR A 406 -9.42 9.65 14.12
C THR A 406 -9.61 9.41 15.62
N ILE A 407 -8.55 9.25 16.39
CA ILE A 407 -8.60 9.09 17.84
C ILE A 407 -9.13 10.36 18.52
N THR A 408 -8.72 11.55 18.06
CA THR A 408 -9.30 12.82 18.55
C THR A 408 -10.80 12.87 18.34
N SER A 409 -11.27 12.44 17.17
CA SER A 409 -12.71 12.36 16.89
C SER A 409 -13.45 11.40 17.83
N ILE A 410 -12.86 10.25 18.14
CA ILE A 410 -13.44 9.28 19.10
C ILE A 410 -13.56 9.91 20.50
N PHE A 411 -12.54 10.63 20.95
CA PHE A 411 -12.56 11.29 22.27
C PHE A 411 -13.62 12.40 22.34
N GLU A 412 -13.71 13.23 21.30
CA GLU A 412 -14.78 14.24 21.22
C GLU A 412 -16.17 13.62 21.29
N ASP A 413 -16.38 12.49 20.62
CA ASP A 413 -17.68 11.80 20.59
C ASP A 413 -17.99 11.15 21.95
N LEU A 414 -16.99 10.67 22.66
CA LEU A 414 -17.13 10.21 24.05
C LEU A 414 -17.52 11.35 24.97
N GLU A 415 -16.85 12.50 24.89
CA GLU A 415 -17.13 13.68 25.73
C GLU A 415 -18.49 14.29 25.46
N LYS A 416 -18.90 14.35 24.18
CA LYS A 416 -20.22 14.88 23.78
C LYS A 416 -21.37 13.92 24.02
N GLY A 417 -21.09 12.69 24.52
CA GLY A 417 -22.10 11.66 24.76
C GLY A 417 -22.70 11.05 23.48
N VAL A 418 -22.07 11.25 22.33
CA VAL A 418 -22.50 10.64 21.04
C VAL A 418 -22.47 9.12 21.12
N LEU A 419 -21.54 8.56 21.91
CA LEU A 419 -21.41 7.11 22.13
C LEU A 419 -22.15 6.62 23.39
N ALA A 420 -23.03 7.41 23.99
CA ALA A 420 -23.73 7.07 25.23
C ALA A 420 -24.55 5.78 25.09
N SER A 421 -25.20 5.55 23.95
CA SER A 421 -25.98 4.34 23.68
C SER A 421 -25.07 3.11 23.58
N ALA A 422 -23.93 3.22 22.94
CA ALA A 422 -22.96 2.13 22.87
C ALA A 422 -22.34 1.80 24.23
N LEU A 423 -22.08 2.81 25.07
CA LEU A 423 -21.51 2.68 26.41
C LEU A 423 -22.50 2.17 27.47
N SER A 424 -23.81 2.34 27.23
CA SER A 424 -24.84 1.90 28.20
C SER A 424 -24.96 0.38 28.35
N LEU A 425 -24.46 -0.37 27.38
CA LEU A 425 -24.52 -1.83 27.35
C LEU A 425 -23.10 -2.42 27.54
N PRO A 426 -22.94 -3.44 28.40
CA PRO A 426 -21.67 -4.13 28.49
C PRO A 426 -21.37 -4.87 27.17
N LYS A 427 -20.18 -4.65 26.64
CA LYS A 427 -19.72 -5.31 25.42
C LYS A 427 -18.80 -6.47 25.76
N PRO A 428 -18.94 -7.67 25.15
CA PRO A 428 -18.13 -8.84 25.50
C PRO A 428 -16.66 -8.71 25.01
N GLY A 429 -16.36 -7.86 24.02
CA GLY A 429 -15.01 -7.65 23.51
C GLY A 429 -14.36 -8.93 22.99
N LYS A 430 -13.08 -9.14 23.31
CA LYS A 430 -12.31 -10.30 22.82
C LYS A 430 -12.91 -11.64 23.19
N GLU A 431 -13.52 -11.77 24.37
CA GLU A 431 -14.14 -13.01 24.80
C GLU A 431 -15.30 -13.40 23.87
N GLY A 432 -16.16 -12.44 23.52
CA GLY A 432 -17.25 -12.65 22.58
C GLY A 432 -16.75 -12.94 21.16
N LEU A 433 -15.71 -12.21 20.73
CA LEU A 433 -15.09 -12.44 19.41
C LEU A 433 -14.50 -13.86 19.33
N LEU A 434 -13.71 -14.29 20.31
CA LEU A 434 -13.09 -15.62 20.31
C LEU A 434 -14.13 -16.74 20.36
N GLN A 435 -15.21 -16.60 21.14
CA GLN A 435 -16.31 -17.55 21.16
C GLN A 435 -17.03 -17.67 19.82
N LEU A 436 -17.23 -16.54 19.12
CA LEU A 436 -17.82 -16.54 17.79
C LEU A 436 -16.92 -17.25 16.77
N LEU A 437 -15.62 -16.91 16.76
CA LEU A 437 -14.64 -17.48 15.84
C LEU A 437 -14.45 -18.99 16.07
N ASP A 438 -14.45 -19.43 17.33
CA ASP A 438 -14.38 -20.85 17.68
C ASP A 438 -15.60 -21.63 17.14
N ARG A 439 -16.80 -21.11 17.35
CA ARG A 439 -18.05 -21.70 16.76
C ARG A 439 -18.01 -21.79 15.23
N ARG A 440 -17.24 -20.92 14.56
CA ARG A 440 -17.06 -20.92 13.10
C ARG A 440 -15.84 -21.71 12.66
N ASN A 441 -15.14 -22.38 13.58
CA ASN A 441 -13.88 -23.10 13.30
C ASN A 441 -12.80 -22.21 12.68
N VAL A 442 -12.80 -20.91 12.97
CA VAL A 442 -11.75 -19.98 12.52
C VAL A 442 -10.53 -20.15 13.41
N LYS A 443 -9.41 -20.50 12.81
CA LYS A 443 -8.15 -20.70 13.52
C LYS A 443 -7.48 -19.34 13.76
N VAL A 444 -7.72 -18.76 14.91
CA VAL A 444 -7.13 -17.48 15.31
C VAL A 444 -5.63 -17.62 15.55
N ILE A 445 -4.85 -16.68 15.03
CA ILE A 445 -3.40 -16.60 15.22
C ILE A 445 -3.08 -15.41 16.13
N PRO A 446 -2.79 -15.64 17.43
CA PRO A 446 -2.39 -14.57 18.34
C PRO A 446 -0.97 -14.09 18.04
N PHE A 447 -0.58 -12.95 18.63
CA PHE A 447 0.73 -12.35 18.40
C PHE A 447 1.89 -13.29 18.75
N SER A 448 1.78 -14.08 19.81
CA SER A 448 2.78 -15.09 20.19
C SER A 448 2.97 -16.19 19.13
N SER A 449 1.92 -16.52 18.38
CA SER A 449 2.03 -17.45 17.25
C SER A 449 2.68 -16.78 16.02
N TRP A 450 2.44 -15.48 15.80
CA TRP A 450 3.22 -14.73 14.83
C TRP A 450 4.71 -14.70 15.18
N GLU A 451 5.07 -14.54 16.43
CA GLU A 451 6.48 -14.57 16.88
C GLU A 451 7.18 -15.90 16.54
N LYS A 452 6.44 -17.02 16.53
CA LYS A 452 6.97 -18.31 16.03
C LYS A 452 7.25 -18.26 14.52
N ILE A 453 6.36 -17.66 13.73
CA ILE A 453 6.56 -17.45 12.30
C ILE A 453 7.81 -16.58 12.08
N ASP A 454 7.92 -15.44 12.76
CA ASP A 454 9.05 -14.52 12.66
C ASP A 454 10.38 -15.21 13.00
N THR A 455 10.39 -16.02 14.06
CA THR A 455 11.55 -16.80 14.48
C THR A 455 11.98 -17.81 13.41
N GLU A 456 11.02 -18.54 12.84
CA GLU A 456 11.33 -19.52 11.80
C GLU A 456 11.82 -18.85 10.52
N GLU A 457 11.21 -17.75 10.09
CA GLU A 457 11.67 -16.98 8.93
C GLU A 457 13.09 -16.45 9.12
N ARG A 458 13.45 -15.99 10.32
CA ARG A 458 14.81 -15.54 10.65
C ARG A 458 15.79 -16.72 10.66
N ARG A 459 15.38 -17.85 11.21
CA ARG A 459 16.19 -19.10 11.20
C ARG A 459 16.47 -19.56 9.77
N LEU A 460 15.45 -19.57 8.89
CA LEU A 460 15.60 -19.92 7.48
C LEU A 460 16.47 -18.89 6.74
N GLY A 461 16.32 -17.62 7.05
CA GLY A 461 17.15 -16.56 6.49
C GLY A 461 18.63 -16.71 6.84
N SER A 462 18.93 -17.00 8.10
CA SER A 462 20.32 -17.18 8.55
C SER A 462 21.06 -18.32 7.80
N LEU A 463 20.33 -19.36 7.39
CA LEU A 463 20.88 -20.44 6.57
C LEU A 463 21.27 -20.00 5.14
N LYS A 464 20.74 -18.85 4.69
CA LYS A 464 20.94 -18.28 3.36
C LYS A 464 21.67 -16.93 3.39
N ASN A 465 22.26 -16.54 4.52
CA ASN A 465 22.92 -15.24 4.74
C ASN A 465 22.01 -14.03 4.44
N LYS A 466 20.72 -14.11 4.77
CA LYS A 466 19.74 -13.03 4.63
C LYS A 466 19.02 -12.78 5.96
N PRO A 467 18.45 -11.58 6.17
CA PRO A 467 17.80 -11.22 7.43
C PRO A 467 16.65 -12.15 7.81
N ARG A 468 15.92 -12.63 6.82
CA ARG A 468 14.83 -13.61 6.91
C ARG A 468 14.57 -14.26 5.55
N ASP A 469 14.03 -15.45 5.57
CA ASP A 469 13.43 -16.08 4.40
C ASP A 469 11.96 -16.33 4.68
N LYS A 470 11.09 -15.53 4.03
CA LYS A 470 9.66 -15.50 4.35
C LYS A 470 8.97 -16.80 3.98
N LEU A 471 8.07 -17.26 4.84
CA LEU A 471 7.07 -18.27 4.50
C LEU A 471 6.04 -17.62 3.58
N THR A 472 5.77 -18.25 2.44
CA THR A 472 5.09 -17.61 1.33
C THR A 472 3.74 -18.24 0.97
N THR A 473 3.31 -19.25 1.69
CA THR A 473 2.00 -19.88 1.51
C THR A 473 1.18 -19.83 2.81
N TRP A 474 -0.14 -19.81 2.66
CA TRP A 474 -1.06 -19.90 3.80
C TRP A 474 -0.80 -21.17 4.63
N GLU A 475 -0.54 -22.31 3.96
CA GLU A 475 -0.29 -23.57 4.63
C GLU A 475 0.97 -23.52 5.50
N GLU A 476 2.10 -23.01 4.96
CA GLU A 476 3.35 -22.86 5.72
C GLU A 476 3.18 -21.96 6.93
N LEU A 477 2.55 -20.81 6.74
CA LEU A 477 2.30 -19.83 7.80
C LEU A 477 1.47 -20.43 8.95
N LEU A 478 0.33 -21.06 8.61
CA LEU A 478 -0.56 -21.66 9.60
C LEU A 478 0.10 -22.87 10.28
N LYS A 479 0.83 -23.71 9.55
CA LYS A 479 1.54 -24.86 10.10
C LYS A 479 2.56 -24.46 11.16
N VAL A 480 3.33 -23.38 10.91
CA VAL A 480 4.32 -22.89 11.88
C VAL A 480 3.64 -22.19 13.06
N ALA A 481 2.61 -21.39 12.81
CA ALA A 481 1.88 -20.67 13.86
C ALA A 481 1.22 -21.59 14.88
N ILE A 482 0.73 -22.77 14.45
CA ILE A 482 -0.04 -23.72 15.26
C ILE A 482 0.85 -24.77 15.93
N LYS A 483 2.10 -24.94 15.51
CA LYS A 483 3.02 -25.85 16.19
C LYS A 483 3.13 -25.51 17.68
N VAL A 484 2.79 -26.49 18.50
CA VAL A 484 2.91 -26.48 19.98
C VAL A 484 4.38 -26.58 20.37
#